data_5238e38a29113fdec0170363fa2b9f34
#
_entry.id   5238e38a29113fdec0170363fa2b9f34
#
_cell.length_a   1.000
_cell.length_b   1.000
_cell.length_c   1.000
_cell.angle_alpha   90.00
_cell.angle_beta   90.00
_cell.angle_gamma   90.00
#
_symmetry.space_group_name_H-M   'P 1'
#
loop_
_entity.id
_entity.type
_entity.pdbx_description
1 polymer ?
#
loop_
_entity_poly.entity_id
_entity_poly.type
_entity_poly.pdbx_seq_one_letter_code
_entity_poly.pdbx_strand_id
1 'polypeptide(L)'
;MGDSGNRLEINADSATFLKKENQARFDRVRMKLILPDGKTYELTADRGNLRTDLKDAEIEGNVVILSNRGDRFTTDRLKYSDGEK
;
A
#
# COMPACT_ATOMS: atom_id res chain seq x y z
N MET A 1 -18.04 -11.39 8.01
CA MET A 1 -17.53 -11.34 7.97
C MET A 1 -16.62 -11.99 7.57
N GLY A 2 -16.35 -12.38 7.12
CA GLY A 2 -15.33 -12.96 6.67
C GLY A 2 -14.05 -12.51 6.94
N ASP A 3 -13.88 -11.63 7.60
CA ASP A 3 -12.74 -11.16 7.77
C ASP A 3 -11.92 -11.96 8.56
N SER A 4 -11.14 -12.66 8.24
CA SER A 4 -10.30 -13.56 8.89
C SER A 4 -9.37 -12.93 9.82
N GLY A 5 -9.56 -11.80 10.19
CA GLY A 5 -8.67 -11.17 11.12
C GLY A 5 -7.56 -10.36 10.51
N ASN A 6 -7.51 -10.26 9.20
CA ASN A 6 -6.56 -9.37 8.57
C ASN A 6 -6.99 -7.93 8.78
N ARG A 7 -6.03 -7.07 9.05
CA ARG A 7 -6.33 -5.67 9.22
C ARG A 7 -5.34 -4.86 8.40
N LEU A 8 -5.84 -3.93 7.61
CA LEU A 8 -4.99 -3.07 6.81
C LEU A 8 -5.27 -1.63 7.18
N GLU A 9 -4.23 -0.91 7.54
CA GLU A 9 -4.34 0.51 7.87
C GLU A 9 -3.51 1.29 6.88
N ILE A 10 -4.07 2.34 6.32
CA ILE A 10 -3.38 3.17 5.35
C ILE A 10 -3.45 4.60 5.79
N ASN A 11 -2.31 5.27 5.82
CA ASN A 11 -2.21 6.68 6.16
C ASN A 11 -1.37 7.38 5.12
N ALA A 12 -1.67 8.63 4.87
CA ALA A 12 -0.88 9.44 3.95
C ALA A 12 -0.93 10.87 4.44
N ASP A 13 0.12 11.63 4.12
CA ASP A 13 0.14 13.04 4.50
C ASP A 13 -0.84 13.82 3.67
N SER A 14 -1.01 13.49 2.42
CA SER A 14 -2.01 14.15 1.61
C SER A 14 -2.52 13.17 0.56
N ALA A 15 -3.71 13.42 0.09
CA ALA A 15 -4.33 12.58 -0.92
C ALA A 15 -5.05 13.48 -1.92
N THR A 16 -4.88 13.19 -3.19
CA THR A 16 -5.53 13.92 -4.26
C THR A 16 -6.30 12.94 -5.11
N PHE A 17 -7.55 13.24 -5.35
CA PHE A 17 -8.39 12.35 -6.12
C PHE A 17 -8.63 12.97 -7.49
N LEU A 18 -8.24 12.26 -8.54
CA LEU A 18 -8.40 12.74 -9.89
C LEU A 18 -9.55 11.97 -10.52
N LYS A 19 -10.74 12.53 -10.44
CA LYS A 19 -11.92 11.83 -10.87
C LYS A 19 -11.92 11.47 -12.33
N LYS A 20 -11.47 12.37 -13.18
CA LYS A 20 -11.51 12.12 -14.61
C LYS A 20 -10.61 10.98 -15.00
N GLU A 21 -9.59 10.72 -14.21
CA GLU A 21 -8.66 9.67 -14.54
C GLU A 21 -8.84 8.45 -13.68
N ASN A 22 -9.81 8.46 -12.80
CA ASN A 22 -10.04 7.34 -11.89
C ASN A 22 -8.78 7.00 -11.12
N GLN A 23 -8.11 8.02 -10.64
CA GLN A 23 -6.88 7.83 -9.90
C GLN A 23 -6.92 8.55 -8.57
N ALA A 24 -6.23 8.01 -7.62
CA ALA A 24 -5.96 8.69 -6.36
C ALA A 24 -4.47 8.72 -6.16
N ARG A 25 -3.95 9.86 -5.77
CA ARG A 25 -2.53 10.02 -5.49
C ARG A 25 -2.33 10.30 -4.04
N PHE A 26 -1.31 9.71 -3.47
CA PHE A 26 -1.00 9.86 -2.06
C PHE A 26 0.44 10.29 -1.89
N ASP A 27 0.69 11.20 -0.96
CA ASP A 27 2.04 11.61 -0.62
C ASP A 27 2.40 11.06 0.73
N ARG A 28 3.56 10.49 0.83
CA ARG A 28 4.07 9.93 2.08
C ARG A 28 3.13 8.88 2.60
N VAL A 29 3.10 7.77 1.92
CA VAL A 29 2.18 6.68 2.23
C VAL A 29 2.75 5.82 3.34
N ARG A 30 1.91 5.44 4.27
CA ARG A 30 2.25 4.47 5.30
C ARG A 30 1.15 3.44 5.37
N MET A 31 1.53 2.19 5.26
CA MET A 31 0.56 1.11 5.36
C MET A 31 1.01 0.15 6.43
N LYS A 32 0.06 -0.43 7.12
CA LYS A 32 0.35 -1.43 8.11
C LYS A 32 -0.60 -2.59 7.91
N LEU A 33 -0.05 -3.77 7.73
CA LEU A 33 -0.84 -4.97 7.53
C LEU A 33 -0.64 -5.86 8.74
N ILE A 34 -1.73 -6.26 9.37
CA ILE A 34 -1.70 -7.12 10.54
C ILE A 34 -2.40 -8.42 10.18
N LEU A 35 -1.69 -9.52 10.31
CA LEU A 35 -2.22 -10.82 9.97
C LEU A 35 -2.71 -11.54 11.22
N PRO A 36 -3.60 -12.52 11.07
CA PRO A 36 -4.17 -13.19 12.23
C PRO A 36 -3.16 -13.93 13.10
N ASP A 37 -2.05 -14.33 12.52
CA ASP A 37 -1.07 -15.08 13.30
C ASP A 37 -0.11 -14.16 14.04
N GLY A 38 -0.36 -12.86 14.05
CA GLY A 38 0.48 -11.94 14.79
C GLY A 38 1.57 -11.29 13.98
N LYS A 39 1.72 -11.65 12.73
CA LYS A 39 2.73 -11.01 11.90
C LYS A 39 2.25 -9.64 11.46
N THR A 40 3.14 -8.68 11.47
CA THR A 40 2.80 -7.35 10.99
C THR A 40 3.83 -6.90 9.99
N TYR A 41 3.39 -6.16 9.01
CA TYR A 41 4.25 -5.58 7.99
C TYR A 41 3.93 -4.10 7.90
N GLU A 42 4.97 -3.28 7.86
CA GLU A 42 4.79 -1.85 7.70
C GLU A 42 5.47 -1.42 6.42
N LEU A 43 4.78 -0.66 5.61
CA LEU A 43 5.32 -0.20 4.34
C LEU A 43 5.27 1.31 4.32
N THR A 44 6.36 1.94 3.93
CA THR A 44 6.39 3.38 3.76
C THR A 44 6.93 3.70 2.38
N ALA A 45 6.46 4.76 1.80
CA ALA A 45 6.90 5.18 0.47
C ALA A 45 6.66 6.67 0.32
N ASP A 46 7.37 7.27 -0.63
CA ASP A 46 7.22 8.70 -0.87
C ASP A 46 5.91 9.02 -1.56
N ARG A 47 5.46 8.16 -2.46
CA ARG A 47 4.26 8.42 -3.23
C ARG A 47 3.52 7.14 -3.52
N GLY A 48 2.23 7.26 -3.70
CA GLY A 48 1.41 6.14 -4.11
C GLY A 48 0.37 6.59 -5.11
N ASN A 49 0.06 5.72 -6.05
CA ASN A 49 -1.01 5.92 -7.00
C ASN A 49 -1.94 4.74 -6.96
N LEU A 50 -3.23 5.01 -6.98
CA LEU A 50 -4.21 3.94 -7.01
C LEU A 50 -5.16 4.23 -8.17
N ARG A 51 -5.34 3.27 -9.04
CA ARG A 51 -6.31 3.38 -10.12
C ARG A 51 -7.54 2.60 -9.74
N THR A 52 -8.64 3.33 -9.56
CA THR A 52 -9.83 2.70 -9.04
C THR A 52 -10.56 1.88 -10.09
N ASP A 53 -10.42 2.24 -11.37
CA ASP A 53 -11.11 1.51 -12.41
C ASP A 53 -10.42 0.20 -12.76
N LEU A 54 -9.12 0.11 -12.57
CA LEU A 54 -8.37 -1.09 -12.90
C LEU A 54 -7.91 -1.84 -11.68
N LYS A 55 -8.15 -1.30 -10.52
CA LYS A 55 -7.70 -1.89 -9.27
C LYS A 55 -6.19 -2.12 -9.25
N ASP A 56 -5.48 -1.19 -9.83
CA ASP A 56 -4.02 -1.22 -9.82
C ASP A 56 -3.51 -0.26 -8.77
N ALA A 57 -2.42 -0.61 -8.15
CA ALA A 57 -1.75 0.28 -7.21
C ALA A 57 -0.28 0.31 -7.51
N GLU A 58 0.31 1.47 -7.38
CA GLU A 58 1.74 1.60 -7.59
C GLU A 58 2.28 2.49 -6.49
N ILE A 59 3.38 2.08 -5.90
CA ILE A 59 4.03 2.82 -4.84
C ILE A 59 5.45 3.04 -5.28
N GLU A 60 5.96 4.27 -5.13
CA GLU A 60 7.31 4.53 -5.57
C GLU A 60 8.00 5.55 -4.69
N GLY A 61 9.29 5.55 -4.71
CA GLY A 61 10.12 6.47 -3.95
C GLY A 61 10.45 5.91 -2.57
N ASN A 62 11.65 5.42 -2.40
CA ASN A 62 12.12 4.92 -1.10
C ASN A 62 11.13 3.99 -0.44
N VAL A 63 10.71 2.98 -1.14
CA VAL A 63 9.76 2.02 -0.59
C VAL A 63 10.49 1.14 0.41
N VAL A 64 10.00 1.10 1.63
CA VAL A 64 10.60 0.29 2.70
C VAL A 64 9.51 -0.56 3.31
N ILE A 65 9.76 -1.85 3.42
CA ILE A 65 8.83 -2.77 4.04
C ILE A 65 9.53 -3.41 5.22
N LEU A 66 8.91 -3.31 6.38
CA LEU A 66 9.47 -3.88 7.60
C LEU A 66 8.51 -4.89 8.17
N SER A 67 9.04 -6.01 8.64
CA SER A 67 8.21 -6.98 9.32
C SER A 67 8.55 -6.95 10.81
N ASN A 68 7.64 -7.42 11.63
CA ASN A 68 7.90 -7.43 13.06
C ASN A 68 8.87 -8.55 13.42
N ARG A 69 9.33 -9.31 12.46
CA ARG A 69 10.35 -10.31 12.72
C ARG A 69 11.75 -9.80 12.41
N GLY A 70 11.86 -8.55 12.04
CA GLY A 70 13.16 -7.98 11.78
C GLY A 70 13.57 -7.94 10.32
N ASP A 71 12.72 -8.40 9.42
CA ASP A 71 13.05 -8.36 8.00
C ASP A 71 12.83 -6.97 7.44
N ARG A 72 13.65 -6.60 6.50
CA ARG A 72 13.56 -5.29 5.89
C ARG A 72 13.79 -5.41 4.39
N PHE A 73 12.89 -4.87 3.59
CA PHE A 73 13.03 -4.85 2.15
C PHE A 73 12.97 -3.41 1.69
N THR A 74 13.80 -3.05 0.74
CA THR A 74 13.77 -1.72 0.17
C THR A 74 13.73 -1.86 -1.35
N THR A 75 13.00 -0.98 -2.01
CA THR A 75 12.93 -0.97 -3.44
C THR A 75 12.56 0.44 -3.88
N ASP A 76 12.72 0.75 -5.15
CA ASP A 76 12.33 2.06 -5.65
C ASP A 76 10.87 2.08 -6.06
N ARG A 77 10.29 0.95 -6.41
CA ARG A 77 8.95 0.91 -6.94
C ARG A 77 8.31 -0.44 -6.67
N LEU A 78 7.05 -0.43 -6.37
CA LEU A 78 6.30 -1.64 -6.17
C LEU A 78 4.96 -1.49 -6.87
N LYS A 79 4.60 -2.46 -7.68
CA LYS A 79 3.34 -2.42 -8.39
C LYS A 79 2.47 -3.58 -8.00
N TYR A 80 1.18 -3.33 -7.89
CA TYR A 80 0.22 -4.37 -7.59
C TYR A 80 -0.93 -4.26 -8.59
N SER A 81 -1.28 -5.35 -9.22
CA SER A 81 -2.34 -5.37 -10.20
C SER A 81 -3.29 -6.50 -9.85
N ASP A 82 -4.54 -6.16 -9.58
CA ASP A 82 -5.46 -7.17 -9.10
C ASP A 82 -6.26 -7.79 -10.20
N GLY A 83 -6.55 -7.18 -11.20
CA GLY A 83 -7.39 -7.74 -12.23
C GLY A 83 -6.68 -8.60 -13.20
N GLU A 84 -5.43 -8.88 -13.03
CA GLU A 84 -4.69 -9.53 -14.00
C GLU A 84 -4.64 -10.96 -13.82
N LYS A 85 -4.70 -11.71 -14.76
CA LYS A 85 -4.60 -13.12 -14.59
C LYS A 85 -3.58 -13.71 -15.39
#